data_7590d0fe9db6ef5f4a339837b97b104d
#
_entry.id   7590d0fe9db6ef5f4a339837b97b104d
#
_cell.length_a   1.000
_cell.length_b   1.000
_cell.length_c   1.000
_cell.angle_alpha   90.00
_cell.angle_beta   90.00
_cell.angle_gamma   90.00
#
_symmetry.space_group_name_H-M   'P 1'
#
loop_
_entity.id
_entity.type
_entity.pdbx_description
1 polymer ?
#
loop_
_entity_poly.entity_id
_entity_poly.type
_entity_poly.pdbx_seq_one_letter_code
_entity_poly.pdbx_strand_id
1 'polypeptide(L)'
;MLDFTFNMEKGMRELSSIGAFLTVNGDGITNTMTISWGFIGFMWGRPHFITVVRPQRYTKEILDRGADSFTISVPFDGKLKKELEICGTKSGRDIEKSKVVNFIPSQSVSSPIVASCDLYYECKINVVQPFDGSRLPAALQKFYENDFHHMFIGEIVKCYGN
;
A
#
# COMPACT_ATOMS: atom_id res chain seq x y z
N MET A 1 -7.55 -19.44 12.42
CA MET A 1 -6.28 -18.66 12.41
C MET A 1 -6.18 -17.94 11.07
N LEU A 2 -5.73 -16.68 11.03
CA LEU A 2 -5.58 -15.94 9.78
C LEU A 2 -4.45 -16.55 8.95
N ASP A 3 -4.74 -17.01 7.73
CA ASP A 3 -3.72 -17.43 6.77
C ASP A 3 -3.21 -16.20 5.98
N PHE A 4 -2.26 -15.49 6.57
CA PHE A 4 -1.63 -14.32 5.92
C PHE A 4 -0.63 -14.72 4.82
N THR A 5 -0.33 -15.99 4.68
CA THR A 5 0.58 -16.54 3.65
C THR A 5 -0.15 -16.97 2.37
N PHE A 6 -1.49 -16.88 2.38
CA PHE A 6 -2.31 -17.19 1.20
C PHE A 6 -1.81 -16.42 -0.03
N ASN A 7 -1.39 -17.15 -1.06
CA ASN A 7 -0.84 -16.60 -2.30
C ASN A 7 0.32 -15.59 -2.13
N MET A 8 1.00 -15.57 -0.97
CA MET A 8 2.03 -14.58 -0.64
C MET A 8 3.18 -14.58 -1.64
N GLU A 9 3.68 -15.75 -2.06
CA GLU A 9 4.79 -15.82 -3.02
C GLU A 9 4.43 -15.13 -4.33
N LYS A 10 3.27 -15.45 -4.91
CA LYS A 10 2.80 -14.82 -6.14
C LYS A 10 2.54 -13.33 -5.93
N GLY A 11 1.91 -12.96 -4.82
CA GLY A 11 1.67 -11.56 -4.46
C GLY A 11 2.94 -10.72 -4.38
N MET A 12 4.01 -11.25 -3.79
CA MET A 12 5.30 -10.55 -3.70
C MET A 12 6.01 -10.47 -5.06
N ARG A 13 5.86 -11.46 -5.92
CA ARG A 13 6.36 -11.39 -7.31
C ARG A 13 5.65 -10.30 -8.09
N GLU A 14 4.33 -10.23 -8.02
CA GLU A 14 3.54 -9.19 -8.70
C GLU A 14 3.86 -7.79 -8.14
N LEU A 15 3.95 -7.64 -6.82
CA LEU A 15 4.34 -6.38 -6.19
C LEU A 15 5.68 -5.87 -6.73
N SER A 16 6.67 -6.73 -6.85
CA SER A 16 8.02 -6.34 -7.30
C SER A 16 8.14 -6.12 -8.81
N SER A 17 7.23 -6.66 -9.61
CA SER A 17 7.27 -6.60 -11.08
C SER A 17 6.35 -5.51 -11.66
N ILE A 18 5.05 -5.59 -11.38
CA ILE A 18 4.03 -4.68 -11.92
C ILE A 18 3.55 -3.69 -10.86
N GLY A 19 3.60 -4.08 -9.60
CA GLY A 19 3.12 -3.30 -8.48
C GLY A 19 1.79 -3.79 -7.91
N ALA A 20 1.36 -3.11 -6.87
CA ALA A 20 0.07 -3.31 -6.21
C ALA A 20 -0.56 -1.96 -5.86
N PHE A 21 -1.87 -1.96 -5.62
CA PHE A 21 -2.57 -0.77 -5.13
C PHE A 21 -2.44 -0.67 -3.61
N LEU A 22 -1.91 0.45 -3.14
CA LEU A 22 -2.00 0.88 -1.75
C LEU A 22 -3.15 1.86 -1.64
N THR A 23 -4.20 1.49 -0.91
CA THR A 23 -5.39 2.32 -0.75
C THR A 23 -5.55 2.73 0.71
N VAL A 24 -5.89 4.00 0.92
CA VAL A 24 -6.10 4.60 2.24
C VAL A 24 -7.39 5.42 2.25
N ASN A 25 -7.99 5.53 3.43
CA ASN A 25 -9.07 6.48 3.70
C ASN A 25 -8.72 7.28 4.96
N GLY A 26 -8.69 8.57 4.86
CA GLY A 26 -8.48 9.49 5.99
C GLY A 26 -9.38 10.71 5.85
N ASP A 27 -10.07 11.07 6.92
CA ASP A 27 -11.00 12.20 6.95
C ASP A 27 -12.03 12.16 5.79
N GLY A 28 -12.54 10.95 5.49
CA GLY A 28 -13.53 10.73 4.41
C GLY A 28 -12.96 10.78 2.99
N ILE A 29 -11.64 11.00 2.83
CA ILE A 29 -10.98 11.04 1.53
C ILE A 29 -10.32 9.71 1.25
N THR A 30 -10.71 9.07 0.15
CA THR A 30 -10.09 7.83 -0.34
C THR A 30 -9.12 8.13 -1.47
N ASN A 31 -7.94 7.55 -1.39
CA ASN A 31 -6.98 7.56 -2.48
C ASN A 31 -6.26 6.22 -2.61
N THR A 32 -5.82 5.92 -3.82
CA THR A 32 -4.94 4.78 -4.10
C THR A 32 -3.71 5.22 -4.90
N MET A 33 -2.60 4.56 -4.64
CA MET A 33 -1.37 4.71 -5.41
C MET A 33 -0.76 3.34 -5.69
N THR A 34 0.04 3.25 -6.72
CA THR A 34 0.82 2.05 -6.99
C THR A 34 2.08 2.04 -6.15
N ILE A 35 2.33 0.90 -5.54
CA ILE A 35 3.56 0.59 -4.81
C ILE A 35 4.26 -0.61 -5.47
N SER A 36 5.58 -0.65 -5.39
CA SER A 36 6.41 -1.79 -5.78
C SER A 36 7.34 -2.27 -4.65
N TRP A 37 7.25 -1.64 -3.50
CA TRP A 37 8.05 -1.93 -2.32
C TRP A 37 7.16 -2.24 -1.13
N GLY A 38 7.48 -3.30 -0.43
CA GLY A 38 6.78 -3.73 0.76
C GLY A 38 7.36 -5.00 1.33
N PHE A 39 6.96 -5.32 2.55
CA PHE A 39 7.42 -6.50 3.28
C PHE A 39 6.24 -7.16 3.97
N ILE A 40 6.24 -8.49 3.99
CA ILE A 40 5.33 -9.28 4.81
C ILE A 40 6.17 -10.04 5.81
N GLY A 41 5.78 -10.00 7.07
CA GLY A 41 6.51 -10.67 8.13
C GLY A 41 5.68 -10.87 9.38
N PHE A 42 6.35 -11.34 10.44
CA PHE A 42 5.73 -11.65 11.70
C PHE A 42 6.45 -10.89 12.83
N MET A 43 5.73 -10.04 13.55
CA MET A 43 6.26 -9.19 14.60
C MET A 43 5.21 -8.98 15.69
N TRP A 44 5.61 -8.88 16.95
CA TRP A 44 4.71 -8.71 18.11
C TRP A 44 3.61 -9.79 18.18
N GLY A 45 3.93 -11.02 17.77
CA GLY A 45 2.98 -12.14 17.78
C GLY A 45 1.87 -12.05 16.70
N ARG A 46 2.01 -11.17 15.70
CA ARG A 46 1.03 -10.91 14.65
C ARG A 46 1.68 -10.79 13.26
N PRO A 47 0.96 -11.12 12.19
CA PRO A 47 1.43 -10.85 10.83
C PRO A 47 1.33 -9.35 10.53
N HIS A 48 2.33 -8.84 9.82
CA HIS A 48 2.39 -7.43 9.41
C HIS A 48 2.71 -7.29 7.93
N PHE A 49 2.10 -6.29 7.32
CA PHE A 49 2.56 -5.72 6.06
C PHE A 49 3.22 -4.38 6.34
N ILE A 50 4.43 -4.19 5.82
CA ILE A 50 5.15 -2.92 5.91
C ILE A 50 5.17 -2.31 4.52
N THR A 51 4.58 -1.14 4.37
CA THR A 51 4.64 -0.33 3.16
C THR A 51 5.43 0.94 3.41
N VAL A 52 5.99 1.52 2.34
CA VAL A 52 6.77 2.74 2.42
C VAL A 52 6.19 3.80 1.49
N VAL A 53 6.00 5.00 1.99
CA VAL A 53 5.37 6.10 1.25
C VAL A 53 6.23 7.35 1.38
N ARG A 54 6.57 8.01 0.26
CA ARG A 54 7.29 9.27 0.27
C ARG A 54 6.39 10.43 0.74
N PRO A 55 6.92 11.42 1.49
CA PRO A 55 6.18 12.59 1.93
C PRO A 55 5.43 13.34 0.83
N GLN A 56 6.01 13.43 -0.37
CA GLN A 56 5.40 14.12 -1.51
C GLN A 56 4.15 13.44 -2.08
N ARG A 57 3.89 12.16 -1.75
CA ARG A 57 2.73 11.42 -2.29
C ARG A 57 1.44 11.89 -1.64
N TYR A 58 0.38 12.08 -2.44
CA TYR A 58 -0.94 12.45 -1.92
C TYR A 58 -1.49 11.42 -0.91
N THR A 59 -1.18 10.15 -1.09
CA THR A 59 -1.49 9.08 -0.13
C THR A 59 -0.92 9.38 1.26
N LYS A 60 0.31 9.95 1.35
CA LYS A 60 0.93 10.34 2.61
C LYS A 60 0.13 11.45 3.32
N GLU A 61 -0.33 12.43 2.57
CA GLU A 61 -1.16 13.51 3.11
C GLU A 61 -2.45 12.95 3.73
N ILE A 62 -3.10 11.97 3.08
CA ILE A 62 -4.32 11.34 3.59
C ILE A 62 -4.01 10.49 4.83
N LEU A 63 -2.89 9.77 4.83
CA LEU A 63 -2.42 9.02 6.01
C LEU A 63 -2.23 9.97 7.22
N ASP A 64 -1.69 11.15 7.01
CA ASP A 64 -1.49 12.16 8.06
C ASP A 64 -2.80 12.80 8.55
N ARG A 65 -3.89 12.70 7.79
CA ARG A 65 -5.22 13.15 8.19
C ARG A 65 -5.97 12.14 9.07
N GLY A 66 -5.26 11.20 9.68
CA GLY A 66 -5.81 10.26 10.65
C GLY A 66 -6.36 8.97 10.06
N ALA A 67 -5.85 8.55 8.90
CA ALA A 67 -6.10 7.19 8.43
C ALA A 67 -5.57 6.17 9.43
N ASP A 68 -6.43 5.25 9.88
CA ASP A 68 -6.10 4.20 10.85
C ASP A 68 -5.69 2.88 10.20
N SER A 69 -5.80 2.81 8.88
CA SER A 69 -5.63 1.59 8.11
C SER A 69 -5.15 1.86 6.69
N PHE A 70 -4.67 0.80 6.06
CA PHE A 70 -4.47 0.75 4.62
C PHE A 70 -4.83 -0.64 4.10
N THR A 71 -5.09 -0.73 2.81
CA THR A 71 -5.25 -2.01 2.12
C THR A 71 -4.23 -2.15 1.00
N ILE A 72 -3.81 -3.39 0.76
CA ILE A 72 -3.00 -3.75 -0.39
C ILE A 72 -3.85 -4.66 -1.28
N SER A 73 -4.10 -4.24 -2.51
CA SER A 73 -4.83 -5.01 -3.51
C SER A 73 -3.88 -5.38 -4.65
N VAL A 74 -3.65 -6.67 -4.85
CA VAL A 74 -2.66 -7.19 -5.78
C VAL A 74 -3.37 -7.88 -6.95
N PRO A 75 -3.37 -7.30 -8.14
CA PRO A 75 -3.82 -7.99 -9.34
C PRO A 75 -2.73 -8.93 -9.84
N PHE A 76 -3.12 -10.10 -10.37
CA PHE A 76 -2.21 -11.09 -10.91
C PHE A 76 -2.23 -11.09 -12.44
N ASP A 77 -1.14 -11.61 -13.00
CA ASP A 77 -1.04 -11.96 -14.43
C ASP A 77 -1.33 -10.78 -15.37
N GLY A 78 -0.90 -9.57 -14.98
CA GLY A 78 -1.05 -8.36 -15.77
C GLY A 78 -2.44 -7.73 -15.77
N LYS A 79 -3.37 -8.19 -14.94
CA LYS A 79 -4.65 -7.52 -14.73
C LYS A 79 -4.42 -6.09 -14.21
N LEU A 80 -5.29 -5.18 -14.58
CA LEU A 80 -5.28 -3.78 -14.12
C LEU A 80 -3.94 -3.05 -14.33
N LYS A 81 -3.13 -3.48 -15.30
CA LYS A 81 -1.80 -2.90 -15.58
C LYS A 81 -1.89 -1.40 -15.92
N LYS A 82 -2.90 -1.00 -16.70
CA LYS A 82 -3.12 0.41 -17.06
C LYS A 82 -3.51 1.24 -15.86
N GLU A 83 -4.38 0.70 -15.02
CA GLU A 83 -4.84 1.32 -13.77
C GLU A 83 -3.67 1.49 -12.79
N LEU A 84 -2.81 0.48 -12.65
CA LEU A 84 -1.57 0.57 -11.87
C LEU A 84 -0.65 1.68 -12.40
N GLU A 85 -0.44 1.74 -13.73
CA GLU A 85 0.39 2.78 -14.34
C GLU A 85 -0.17 4.18 -14.05
N ILE A 86 -1.46 4.39 -14.23
CA ILE A 86 -2.12 5.67 -13.93
C ILE A 86 -2.03 6.00 -12.43
N CYS A 87 -2.33 5.04 -11.55
CA CYS A 87 -2.27 5.26 -10.10
C CYS A 87 -0.84 5.50 -9.59
N GLY A 88 0.17 5.00 -10.30
CA GLY A 88 1.58 5.23 -9.98
C GLY A 88 2.13 6.58 -10.44
N THR A 89 1.61 7.11 -11.57
CA THR A 89 2.16 8.30 -12.25
C THR A 89 1.31 9.56 -12.07
N LYS A 90 0.00 9.43 -11.85
CA LYS A 90 -0.91 10.56 -11.66
C LYS A 90 -1.30 10.72 -10.20
N SER A 91 -1.17 11.95 -9.68
CA SER A 91 -1.57 12.27 -8.31
C SER A 91 -3.10 12.26 -8.15
N GLY A 92 -3.57 11.82 -6.98
CA GLY A 92 -4.97 11.99 -6.59
C GLY A 92 -5.38 13.45 -6.34
N ARG A 93 -4.40 14.39 -6.32
CA ARG A 93 -4.69 15.83 -6.34
C ARG A 93 -5.16 16.30 -7.71
N ASP A 94 -4.72 15.62 -8.77
CA ASP A 94 -4.95 16.04 -10.16
C ASP A 94 -6.08 15.23 -10.83
N ILE A 95 -6.29 14.00 -10.37
CA ILE A 95 -7.31 13.10 -10.92
C ILE A 95 -8.10 12.38 -9.82
N GLU A 96 -9.37 12.10 -10.11
CA GLU A 96 -10.20 11.25 -9.26
C GLU A 96 -9.88 9.78 -9.50
N LYS A 97 -9.27 9.11 -8.53
CA LYS A 97 -8.90 7.69 -8.63
C LYS A 97 -10.12 6.77 -8.77
N SER A 98 -11.28 7.16 -8.26
CA SER A 98 -12.54 6.43 -8.45
C SER A 98 -13.01 6.33 -9.91
N LYS A 99 -12.48 7.17 -10.80
CA LYS A 99 -12.71 7.07 -12.25
C LYS A 99 -11.72 6.13 -12.94
N VAL A 100 -10.68 5.71 -12.25
CA VAL A 100 -9.63 4.82 -12.76
C VAL A 100 -9.85 3.40 -12.25
N VAL A 101 -10.15 3.24 -10.97
CA VAL A 101 -10.39 1.96 -10.31
C VAL A 101 -11.71 1.96 -9.57
N ASN A 102 -12.30 0.78 -9.40
CA ASN A 102 -13.51 0.60 -8.61
C ASN A 102 -13.14 0.29 -7.15
N PHE A 103 -13.46 1.22 -6.24
CA PHE A 103 -13.34 0.97 -4.81
C PHE A 103 -14.56 0.22 -4.29
N ILE A 104 -14.31 -0.84 -3.54
CA ILE A 104 -15.35 -1.58 -2.81
C ILE A 104 -14.98 -1.63 -1.33
N PRO A 105 -15.97 -1.72 -0.42
CA PRO A 105 -15.69 -1.81 1.00
C PRO A 105 -14.78 -2.99 1.33
N SER A 106 -13.81 -2.76 2.21
CA SER A 106 -13.05 -3.83 2.87
C SER A 106 -13.93 -4.53 3.91
N GLN A 107 -13.47 -5.67 4.42
CA GLN A 107 -14.23 -6.47 5.39
C GLN A 107 -13.97 -6.05 6.84
N SER A 108 -12.79 -5.50 7.14
CA SER A 108 -12.32 -5.35 8.53
C SER A 108 -11.69 -4.00 8.86
N VAL A 109 -11.49 -3.12 7.87
CA VAL A 109 -10.84 -1.81 8.06
C VAL A 109 -11.61 -0.70 7.36
N SER A 110 -11.28 0.57 7.62
CA SER A 110 -11.94 1.73 7.03
C SER A 110 -11.49 2.01 5.59
N SER A 111 -10.24 1.68 5.25
CA SER A 111 -9.70 1.86 3.91
C SER A 111 -10.27 0.82 2.95
N PRO A 112 -10.87 1.21 1.80
CA PRO A 112 -11.46 0.27 0.85
C PRO A 112 -10.40 -0.51 0.09
N ILE A 113 -10.82 -1.56 -0.61
CA ILE A 113 -10.00 -2.32 -1.55
C ILE A 113 -10.30 -1.90 -2.98
N VAL A 114 -9.37 -2.20 -3.90
CA VAL A 114 -9.58 -2.08 -5.35
C VAL A 114 -10.16 -3.39 -5.87
N ALA A 115 -11.37 -3.32 -6.43
CA ALA A 115 -12.06 -4.49 -6.98
C ALA A 115 -11.27 -5.17 -8.11
N SER A 116 -11.58 -6.43 -8.38
CA SER A 116 -11.00 -7.24 -9.46
C SER A 116 -9.51 -7.57 -9.31
N CYS A 117 -8.95 -7.37 -8.13
CA CYS A 117 -7.65 -7.92 -7.76
C CYS A 117 -7.79 -9.37 -7.28
N ASP A 118 -6.68 -10.07 -7.16
CA ASP A 118 -6.65 -11.50 -6.87
C ASP A 118 -6.21 -11.80 -5.43
N LEU A 119 -5.55 -10.84 -4.76
CA LEU A 119 -5.08 -10.97 -3.39
C LEU A 119 -5.27 -9.63 -2.66
N TYR A 120 -5.78 -9.71 -1.44
CA TYR A 120 -6.05 -8.56 -0.60
C TYR A 120 -5.44 -8.73 0.79
N TYR A 121 -4.77 -7.67 1.25
CA TYR A 121 -4.36 -7.52 2.64
C TYR A 121 -5.07 -6.29 3.21
N GLU A 122 -5.77 -6.47 4.33
CA GLU A 122 -6.37 -5.38 5.11
C GLU A 122 -5.54 -5.18 6.37
N CYS A 123 -5.03 -3.97 6.57
CA CYS A 123 -4.02 -3.69 7.58
C CYS A 123 -4.43 -2.53 8.48
N LYS A 124 -4.34 -2.72 9.81
CA LYS A 124 -4.44 -1.65 10.80
C LYS A 124 -3.05 -1.06 11.05
N ILE A 125 -2.92 0.25 10.96
CA ILE A 125 -1.63 0.93 11.19
C ILE A 125 -1.29 0.89 12.67
N ASN A 126 -0.16 0.28 13.01
CA ASN A 126 0.34 0.22 14.39
C ASN A 126 1.46 1.24 14.64
N VAL A 127 2.36 1.42 13.65
CA VAL A 127 3.53 2.28 13.79
C VAL A 127 3.80 3.01 12.48
N VAL A 128 4.21 4.27 12.60
CA VAL A 128 4.75 5.06 11.49
C VAL A 128 6.16 5.48 11.85
N GLN A 129 7.14 5.14 11.01
CA GLN A 129 8.54 5.43 11.24
C GLN A 129 9.17 6.10 10.01
N PRO A 130 9.55 7.38 10.09
CA PRO A 130 10.33 8.03 9.04
C PRO A 130 11.70 7.39 8.91
N PHE A 131 12.21 7.25 7.68
CA PHE A 131 13.60 6.87 7.46
C PHE A 131 14.53 8.02 7.83
N ASP A 132 15.56 7.69 8.60
CA ASP A 132 16.68 8.58 8.83
C ASP A 132 17.65 8.49 7.64
N GLY A 133 17.56 9.45 6.72
CA GLY A 133 18.38 9.48 5.52
C GLY A 133 19.88 9.57 5.81
N SER A 134 20.28 10.11 6.97
CA SER A 134 21.70 10.21 7.36
C SER A 134 22.33 8.83 7.62
N ARG A 135 21.53 7.82 7.90
CA ARG A 135 21.96 6.44 8.15
C ARG A 135 21.99 5.57 6.89
N LEU A 136 21.49 6.08 5.77
CA LEU A 136 21.50 5.32 4.52
C LEU A 136 22.91 5.36 3.89
N PRO A 137 23.41 4.23 3.38
CA PRO A 137 24.61 4.23 2.55
C PRO A 137 24.46 5.17 1.35
N ALA A 138 25.55 5.82 0.94
CA ALA A 138 25.53 6.75 -0.19
C ALA A 138 24.93 6.18 -1.48
N ALA A 139 25.11 4.88 -1.72
CA ALA A 139 24.50 4.17 -2.85
C ALA A 139 22.97 4.16 -2.82
N LEU A 140 22.37 4.20 -1.63
CA LEU A 140 20.91 4.26 -1.47
C LEU A 140 20.39 5.69 -1.38
N GLN A 141 21.17 6.62 -0.84
CA GLN A 141 20.77 8.03 -0.78
C GLN A 141 20.46 8.63 -2.16
N LYS A 142 21.15 8.16 -3.21
CA LYS A 142 20.90 8.59 -4.59
C LYS A 142 19.49 8.31 -5.14
N PHE A 143 18.73 7.42 -4.51
CA PHE A 143 17.31 7.18 -4.85
C PHE A 143 16.39 8.29 -4.33
N TYR A 144 16.92 9.20 -3.49
CA TYR A 144 16.17 10.23 -2.80
C TYR A 144 16.73 11.62 -3.08
N GLU A 145 15.84 12.57 -3.20
CA GLU A 145 16.15 14.01 -3.22
C GLU A 145 15.70 14.62 -1.89
N ASN A 146 16.20 14.08 -0.77
CA ASN A 146 15.80 14.39 0.61
C ASN A 146 14.31 14.08 0.94
N ASP A 147 13.61 13.36 0.07
CA ASP A 147 12.23 12.94 0.24
C ASP A 147 12.18 11.47 0.71
N PHE A 148 12.73 11.22 1.90
CA PHE A 148 12.86 9.86 2.43
C PHE A 148 11.50 9.27 2.79
N HIS A 149 11.33 7.98 2.49
CA HIS A 149 10.11 7.26 2.80
C HIS A 149 9.78 7.30 4.29
N HIS A 150 8.48 7.32 4.58
CA HIS A 150 7.95 6.90 5.87
C HIS A 150 7.48 5.46 5.76
N MET A 151 7.87 4.64 6.72
CA MET A 151 7.47 3.25 6.87
C MET A 151 6.17 3.19 7.65
N PHE A 152 5.17 2.55 7.09
CA PHE A 152 3.88 2.27 7.73
C PHE A 152 3.82 0.79 8.03
N ILE A 153 3.83 0.45 9.31
CA ILE A 153 3.78 -0.93 9.80
C ILE A 153 2.33 -1.22 10.18
N GLY A 154 1.67 -2.05 9.41
CA GLY A 154 0.27 -2.42 9.61
C GLY A 154 0.11 -3.89 9.97
N GLU A 155 -0.63 -4.18 11.05
CA GLU A 155 -1.07 -5.54 11.37
C GLU A 155 -2.02 -6.02 10.27
N ILE A 156 -1.73 -7.16 9.66
CA ILE A 156 -2.64 -7.81 8.72
C ILE A 156 -3.79 -8.41 9.54
N VAL A 157 -4.95 -7.81 9.46
CA VAL A 157 -6.17 -8.29 10.14
C VAL A 157 -7.03 -9.17 9.25
N LYS A 158 -6.82 -9.08 7.94
CA LYS A 158 -7.47 -9.94 6.94
C LYS A 158 -6.55 -10.17 5.76
N CYS A 159 -6.55 -11.40 5.25
CA CYS A 159 -5.89 -11.79 4.00
C CYS A 159 -6.81 -12.76 3.27
N TYR A 160 -7.08 -12.48 2.00
CA TYR A 160 -7.97 -13.31 1.17
C TYR A 160 -7.76 -13.00 -0.32
N GLY A 161 -8.34 -13.84 -1.15
CA GLY A 161 -8.35 -13.68 -2.59
C GLY A 161 -9.62 -14.21 -3.22
N ASN A 162 -9.75 -14.04 -4.52
CA ASN A 162 -10.78 -14.64 -5.35
C ASN A 162 -10.35 -16.03 -5.82
#